data_7ab46d80e5f5ed67cd6349491b7649ce
#
_entry.id   7ab46d80e5f5ed67cd6349491b7649ce
#
_cell.length_a   1.000
_cell.length_b   1.000
_cell.length_c   1.000
_cell.angle_alpha   90.00
_cell.angle_beta   90.00
_cell.angle_gamma   90.00
#
_symmetry.space_group_name_H-M   'P 1'
#
loop_
_entity.id
_entity.type
_entity.pdbx_description
1 polymer ?
#
loop_
_entity_poly.entity_id
_entity_poly.type
_entity_poly.pdbx_seq_one_letter_code
_entity_poly.pdbx_strand_id
1 'polypeptide(L)'
;MTSKKTLPKFQIAFALLILGGVLFLLHEVYQRETFLNETLHDHFSIEKNAYDVEFSINQFGYLYRLKFEDEKRVEYEFFVKTNPDNEYVVTYYGHNSKGDSPLREDEFTTLNAGY
;
A
#
# COMPACT_ATOMS: atom_id res chain seq x y z
N MET A 1 -3.46 -40.06 30.40
CA MET A 1 -3.50 -39.71 29.81
C MET A 1 -2.98 -38.97 29.38
N THR A 2 -2.60 -38.67 29.03
CA THR A 2 -2.22 -38.00 28.67
C THR A 2 -2.21 -37.38 27.92
N SER A 3 -2.20 -36.93 27.89
CA SER A 3 -2.41 -36.31 27.11
C SER A 3 -1.58 -35.58 26.39
N LYS A 4 -0.92 -35.93 25.83
CA LYS A 4 -0.19 -35.23 25.08
C LYS A 4 -1.00 -34.61 24.13
N LYS A 5 -0.99 -33.35 24.04
CA LYS A 5 -1.76 -32.65 23.19
C LYS A 5 -1.03 -32.51 21.94
N THR A 6 -1.19 -33.38 21.01
CA THR A 6 -0.65 -33.20 19.70
C THR A 6 -1.72 -32.65 18.84
N LEU A 7 -1.43 -31.62 18.09
CA LEU A 7 -2.37 -31.06 17.13
C LEU A 7 -2.55 -32.03 15.97
N PRO A 8 -3.76 -32.21 15.46
CA PRO A 8 -3.97 -33.02 14.26
C PRO A 8 -3.19 -32.44 13.08
N LYS A 9 -2.74 -33.32 12.20
CA LYS A 9 -1.94 -32.90 11.04
C LYS A 9 -2.68 -31.87 10.21
N PHE A 10 -3.99 -32.01 10.10
CA PHE A 10 -4.80 -31.09 9.34
C PHE A 10 -4.79 -29.68 9.96
N GLN A 11 -4.80 -29.57 11.29
CA GLN A 11 -4.73 -28.29 11.97
C GLN A 11 -3.35 -27.63 11.81
N ILE A 12 -2.31 -28.43 11.82
CA ILE A 12 -0.96 -27.92 11.61
C ILE A 12 -0.82 -27.41 10.18
N ALA A 13 -1.31 -28.16 9.20
CA ALA A 13 -1.27 -27.74 7.81
C ALA A 13 -2.07 -26.47 7.58
N PHE A 14 -3.24 -26.35 8.22
CA PHE A 14 -4.07 -25.18 8.11
C PHE A 14 -3.37 -23.95 8.73
N ALA A 15 -2.74 -24.14 9.89
CA ALA A 15 -2.00 -23.05 10.54
C ALA A 15 -0.82 -22.58 9.69
N LEU A 16 -0.11 -23.51 9.05
CA LEU A 16 0.99 -23.17 8.16
C LEU A 16 0.51 -22.43 6.93
N LEU A 17 -0.66 -22.79 6.42
CA LEU A 17 -1.24 -22.13 5.28
C LEU A 17 -1.61 -20.69 5.61
N ILE A 18 -2.21 -20.48 6.79
CA ILE A 18 -2.55 -19.14 7.25
C ILE A 18 -1.28 -18.31 7.45
N LEU A 19 -0.27 -18.88 8.08
CA LEU A 19 1.00 -18.18 8.29
C LEU A 19 1.64 -17.78 6.96
N GLY A 20 1.65 -18.71 6.01
CA GLY A 20 2.19 -18.43 4.68
C GLY A 20 1.42 -17.31 3.98
N GLY A 21 0.09 -17.31 4.11
CA GLY A 21 -0.75 -16.26 3.54
C GLY A 21 -0.47 -14.90 4.16
N VAL A 22 -0.31 -14.86 5.48
CA VAL A 22 0.01 -13.61 6.18
C VAL A 22 1.37 -13.09 5.77
N LEU A 23 2.37 -13.97 5.69
CA LEU A 23 3.71 -13.57 5.27
C LEU A 23 3.72 -13.07 3.84
N PHE A 24 2.95 -13.72 2.96
CA PHE A 24 2.83 -13.29 1.58
C PHE A 24 2.21 -11.89 1.51
N LEU A 25 1.14 -11.67 2.27
CA LEU A 25 0.48 -10.36 2.29
C LEU A 25 1.40 -9.27 2.80
N LEU A 26 2.13 -9.52 3.89
CA LEU A 26 3.07 -8.55 4.43
C LEU A 26 4.17 -8.24 3.43
N HIS A 27 4.65 -9.24 2.71
CA HIS A 27 5.65 -9.06 1.68
C HIS A 27 5.12 -8.16 0.56
N GLU A 28 3.89 -8.43 0.08
CA GLU A 28 3.27 -7.65 -0.97
C GLU A 28 3.04 -6.21 -0.54
N VAL A 29 2.57 -5.99 0.67
CA VAL A 29 2.34 -4.65 1.18
C VAL A 29 3.66 -3.88 1.25
N TYR A 30 4.72 -4.52 1.74
CA TYR A 30 6.03 -3.88 1.84
C TYR A 30 6.62 -3.54 0.47
N GLN A 31 6.54 -4.49 -0.47
CA GLN A 31 7.09 -4.28 -1.81
C GLN A 31 6.36 -3.17 -2.54
N ARG A 32 5.05 -3.12 -2.41
CA ARG A 32 4.24 -2.08 -3.05
C ARG A 32 4.50 -0.71 -2.42
N GLU A 33 4.67 -0.66 -1.11
CA GLU A 33 5.00 0.60 -0.44
C GLU A 33 6.38 1.10 -0.87
N THR A 34 7.34 0.21 -0.98
CA THR A 34 8.68 0.55 -1.44
C THR A 34 8.62 1.12 -2.86
N PHE A 35 7.83 0.48 -3.72
CA PHE A 35 7.67 0.95 -5.09
C PHE A 35 7.00 2.32 -5.13
N LEU A 36 6.00 2.55 -4.27
CA LEU A 36 5.35 3.84 -4.16
C LEU A 36 6.36 4.93 -3.75
N ASN A 37 7.16 4.64 -2.71
CA ASN A 37 8.15 5.58 -2.23
C ASN A 37 9.17 5.92 -3.33
N GLU A 38 9.60 4.92 -4.08
CA GLU A 38 10.53 5.12 -5.18
C GLU A 38 9.91 5.94 -6.30
N THR A 39 8.65 5.69 -6.62
CA THR A 39 7.93 6.43 -7.65
C THR A 39 7.83 7.90 -7.26
N LEU A 40 7.48 8.19 -6.02
CA LEU A 40 7.37 9.58 -5.55
C LEU A 40 8.72 10.28 -5.57
N HIS A 41 9.77 9.56 -5.22
CA HIS A 41 11.11 10.12 -5.26
C HIS A 41 11.57 10.39 -6.68
N ASP A 42 11.38 9.42 -7.57
CA ASP A 42 11.89 9.51 -8.93
C ASP A 42 11.12 10.51 -9.80
N HIS A 43 9.80 10.58 -9.61
CA HIS A 43 8.97 11.45 -10.43
C HIS A 43 8.81 12.86 -9.87
N PHE A 44 8.83 13.01 -8.54
CA PHE A 44 8.50 14.30 -7.91
C PHE A 44 9.57 14.78 -6.95
N SER A 45 10.66 14.06 -6.79
CA SER A 45 11.73 14.39 -5.85
C SER A 45 11.22 14.49 -4.40
N ILE A 46 10.24 13.69 -4.05
CA ILE A 46 9.67 13.67 -2.71
C ILE A 46 10.40 12.65 -1.87
N GLU A 47 10.96 13.09 -0.76
CA GLU A 47 11.68 12.20 0.13
C GLU A 47 10.72 11.39 0.98
N LYS A 48 11.14 10.16 1.29
CA LYS A 48 10.33 9.21 2.05
C LYS A 48 9.93 9.74 3.42
N ASN A 49 10.75 10.58 4.04
CA ASN A 49 10.47 11.12 5.36
C ASN A 49 9.58 12.36 5.35
N ALA A 50 9.12 12.78 4.18
CA ALA A 50 8.25 13.96 4.07
C ALA A 50 6.79 13.64 4.38
N TYR A 51 6.43 12.39 4.50
CA TYR A 51 5.04 11.97 4.69
C TYR A 51 4.94 10.71 5.52
N ASP A 52 3.75 10.50 6.08
CA ASP A 52 3.39 9.26 6.75
C ASP A 52 2.51 8.46 5.81
N VAL A 53 2.63 7.13 5.85
CA VAL A 53 1.87 6.23 5.00
C VAL A 53 0.95 5.40 5.86
N GLU A 54 -0.31 5.30 5.47
CA GLU A 54 -1.27 4.42 6.09
C GLU A 54 -1.80 3.47 5.02
N PHE A 55 -1.71 2.18 5.28
CA PHE A 55 -2.13 1.17 4.33
C PHE A 55 -3.52 0.64 4.66
N SER A 56 -4.31 0.37 3.62
CA SER A 56 -5.52 -0.41 3.74
C SER A 56 -5.74 -1.20 2.46
N ILE A 57 -6.63 -2.18 2.53
CA ILE A 57 -6.95 -2.99 1.37
C ILE A 57 -8.46 -2.95 1.20
N ASN A 58 -8.92 -2.81 -0.04
CA ASN A 58 -10.34 -2.81 -0.34
C ASN A 58 -10.58 -3.58 -1.63
N GLN A 59 -11.82 -3.55 -2.12
CA GLN A 59 -12.19 -4.30 -3.33
C GLN A 59 -11.44 -3.85 -4.58
N PHE A 60 -10.83 -2.67 -4.54
CA PHE A 60 -10.08 -2.13 -5.69
C PHE A 60 -8.58 -2.38 -5.59
N GLY A 61 -8.09 -2.87 -4.45
CA GLY A 61 -6.68 -3.24 -4.31
C GLY A 61 -6.02 -2.68 -3.07
N TYR A 62 -4.71 -2.51 -3.17
CA TYR A 62 -3.86 -2.04 -2.08
C TYR A 62 -3.83 -0.52 -2.10
N LEU A 63 -4.44 0.08 -1.10
CA LEU A 63 -4.59 1.53 -1.00
C LEU A 63 -3.59 2.09 0.01
N TYR A 64 -2.90 3.15 -0.39
CA TYR A 64 -1.93 3.84 0.46
C TYR A 64 -2.36 5.29 0.60
N ARG A 65 -2.54 5.74 1.84
CA ARG A 65 -2.88 7.12 2.13
C ARG A 65 -1.66 7.82 2.67
N LEU A 66 -1.32 8.94 2.06
CA LEU A 66 -0.16 9.71 2.42
C LEU A 66 -0.58 11.03 3.04
N LYS A 67 0.03 11.34 4.17
CA LYS A 67 -0.20 12.61 4.85
C LYS A 67 1.14 13.31 4.97
N PHE A 68 1.26 14.46 4.33
CA PHE A 68 2.51 15.22 4.32
C PHE A 68 2.62 16.11 5.54
N GLU A 69 3.84 16.34 5.99
CA GLU A 69 4.10 17.17 7.16
C GLU A 69 3.59 18.59 6.99
N ASP A 70 3.65 19.12 5.77
CA ASP A 70 3.21 20.47 5.46
C ASP A 70 1.76 20.56 5.03
N GLU A 71 1.05 19.42 4.98
CA GLU A 71 -0.35 19.37 4.60
C GLU A 71 -1.11 18.38 5.47
N LYS A 72 -1.14 18.62 6.76
CA LYS A 72 -1.67 17.61 7.70
C LYS A 72 -3.17 17.37 7.60
N ARG A 73 -3.89 18.24 6.89
CA ARG A 73 -5.34 18.09 6.74
C ARG A 73 -5.74 17.48 5.40
N VAL A 74 -4.77 17.05 4.61
CA VAL A 74 -5.01 16.43 3.33
C VAL A 74 -4.41 15.03 3.34
N GLU A 75 -5.21 14.05 2.90
CA GLU A 75 -4.72 12.68 2.71
C GLU A 75 -4.78 12.38 1.23
N TYR A 76 -3.64 12.03 0.64
CA TYR A 76 -3.56 11.65 -0.76
C TYR A 76 -3.64 10.14 -0.85
N GLU A 77 -4.45 9.64 -1.77
CA GLU A 77 -4.71 8.21 -1.89
C GLU A 77 -4.17 7.65 -3.19
N PHE A 78 -3.40 6.58 -3.07
CA PHE A 78 -2.77 5.93 -4.21
C PHE A 78 -3.07 4.44 -4.17
N PHE A 79 -3.21 3.84 -5.34
CA PHE A 79 -3.21 2.38 -5.46
C PHE A 79 -1.90 1.94 -6.08
N VAL A 80 -1.34 0.85 -5.58
CA VAL A 80 -0.19 0.21 -6.22
C VAL A 80 -0.70 -1.13 -6.75
N LYS A 81 -0.81 -1.22 -8.06
CA LYS A 81 -1.38 -2.36 -8.75
C LYS A 81 -0.31 -3.07 -9.58
N THR A 82 -0.67 -4.21 -10.14
CA THR A 82 0.19 -4.86 -11.12
C THR A 82 -0.48 -4.77 -12.48
N ASN A 83 0.32 -4.59 -13.51
CA ASN A 83 -0.17 -4.57 -14.89
C ASN A 83 -0.13 -5.99 -15.48
N PRO A 84 -0.60 -6.18 -16.72
CA PRO A 84 -0.58 -7.51 -17.35
C PRO A 84 0.83 -8.13 -17.46
N ASP A 85 1.88 -7.32 -17.46
CA ASP A 85 3.25 -7.79 -17.50
C ASP A 85 3.80 -8.08 -16.10
N ASN A 86 2.94 -8.04 -15.08
CA ASN A 86 3.28 -8.31 -13.69
C ASN A 86 4.26 -7.29 -13.11
N GLU A 87 4.19 -6.06 -13.57
CA GLU A 87 4.99 -4.96 -13.04
C GLU A 87 4.12 -4.08 -12.16
N TYR A 88 4.71 -3.47 -11.14
CA TYR A 88 3.97 -2.56 -10.28
C TYR A 88 3.68 -1.24 -11.00
N VAL A 89 2.50 -0.71 -10.76
CA VAL A 89 2.05 0.56 -11.31
C VAL A 89 1.37 1.34 -10.20
N VAL A 90 1.78 2.60 -10.04
CA VAL A 90 1.17 3.50 -9.07
C VAL A 90 0.14 4.37 -9.79
N THR A 91 -1.08 4.38 -9.27
CA THR A 91 -2.11 5.28 -9.76
C THR A 91 -2.57 6.18 -8.63
N TYR A 92 -2.82 7.45 -8.95
CA TYR A 92 -3.36 8.38 -7.99
C TYR A 92 -4.88 8.27 -8.01
N TYR A 93 -5.48 8.00 -6.87
CA TYR A 93 -6.91 7.80 -6.78
C TYR A 93 -7.65 9.10 -6.47
N GLY A 94 -7.12 9.91 -5.58
CA GLY A 94 -7.77 11.13 -5.16
C GLY A 94 -7.25 11.59 -3.81
N HIS A 95 -8.03 12.45 -3.19
CA HIS A 95 -7.64 12.98 -1.89
C HIS A 95 -8.87 13.12 -0.99
N ASN A 96 -8.58 13.23 0.30
CA ASN A 96 -9.57 13.58 1.30
C ASN A 96 -9.01 14.79 2.03
N SER A 97 -9.65 15.94 1.88
CA SER A 97 -9.21 17.17 2.51
C SER A 97 -10.32 17.76 3.34
N LYS A 98 -9.95 18.39 4.45
CA LYS A 98 -10.92 18.94 5.37
C LYS A 98 -11.03 20.45 5.14
N GLY A 99 -11.44 20.82 3.94
CA GLY A 99 -11.61 22.22 3.59
C GLY A 99 -10.40 22.88 2.98
N ASP A 100 -9.26 22.20 2.94
CA ASP A 100 -8.05 22.76 2.36
C ASP A 100 -7.90 22.27 0.92
N SER A 101 -7.33 23.08 0.05
CA SER A 101 -7.05 22.66 -1.30
C SER A 101 -5.78 21.81 -1.32
N PRO A 102 -5.80 20.66 -2.00
CA PRO A 102 -4.61 19.82 -2.05
C PRO A 102 -3.55 20.43 -2.95
N LEU A 103 -2.40 20.71 -2.40
CA LEU A 103 -1.32 21.41 -3.12
C LEU A 103 -0.63 20.54 -4.16
N ARG A 104 -0.71 19.21 -4.01
CA ARG A 104 0.00 18.27 -4.89
C ARG A 104 -0.89 17.56 -5.89
N GLU A 105 -2.15 17.96 -5.97
CA GLU A 105 -3.12 17.30 -6.84
C GLU A 105 -2.69 17.28 -8.30
N ASP A 106 -2.25 18.43 -8.79
CA ASP A 106 -1.84 18.55 -10.19
C ASP A 106 -0.64 17.68 -10.53
N GLU A 107 0.29 17.56 -9.61
CA GLU A 107 1.46 16.72 -9.81
C GLU A 107 1.07 15.25 -9.82
N PHE A 108 0.29 14.83 -8.84
CA PHE A 108 -0.05 13.42 -8.67
C PHE A 108 -0.95 12.90 -9.79
N THR A 109 -1.80 13.74 -10.35
CA THR A 109 -2.65 13.31 -11.46
C THR A 109 -1.83 12.95 -12.70
N THR A 110 -0.60 13.45 -12.80
CA THR A 110 0.26 13.10 -13.94
C THR A 110 0.63 11.62 -13.93
N LEU A 111 0.56 10.94 -12.79
CA LEU A 111 0.83 9.51 -12.72
C LEU A 111 -0.15 8.71 -13.55
N ASN A 112 -1.34 9.23 -13.77
CA ASN A 112 -2.39 8.52 -14.50
C ASN A 112 -2.35 8.77 -16.00
N ALA A 113 -1.52 9.70 -16.46
CA ALA A 113 -1.52 10.13 -17.84
C ALA A 113 -1.03 9.08 -18.84
N GLY A 114 -0.31 8.10 -18.37
CA GLY A 114 0.23 7.06 -19.25
C GLY A 114 -0.57 5.78 -19.28
N TYR A 115 -1.71 5.72 -18.63
CA TYR A 115 -2.45 4.47 -18.48
C TYR A 115 -3.84 4.47 -19.09
#